data_3dba927b4ce6029f1dfea4efba429193
#
_entry.id   3dba927b4ce6029f1dfea4efba429193
#
_cell.length_a   1.000
_cell.length_b   1.000
_cell.length_c   1.000
_cell.angle_alpha   90.00
_cell.angle_beta   90.00
_cell.angle_gamma   90.00
#
_symmetry.space_group_name_H-M   'P 1'
#
loop_
_entity.id
_entity.type
_entity.pdbx_description
1 polymer ?
#
loop_
_entity_poly.entity_id
_entity_poly.type
_entity_poly.pdbx_seq_one_letter_code
_entity_poly.pdbx_strand_id
1 'polypeptide(L)'
;VLPSSDTFLKGSLDSRSGQGLLSRENFPEIGQITAPTGRTGWWDLSSRAYDEVMDLALRRGFYFPSCEIYDGAPAGFWDYGPLGTALKNRFVEAWRRYVVRYDGMVELDGSVIMAKDVFVASGHLESFADPITRCTRCGAVFRADRLLQERTGRIVPERLPDSEIYAMILKESVTCPSCGGQLSEVTRFNMMFRLSVGGEGTEAYLRPETCQSLFVDYLRVYKTGWSKFPLPLCQFGKSFRNEISPRQGLLRLREFYQAEVEVLFDPEEDLDERRWNKLKGQVLRLSQDGESITEVSAEEAWREGLVPLKIEAYYLALIQKFYETIGIDRSKIRLRRLGEDEKPFYARESWDLEVQTSLGWLELVACNYRGDYDLSGHMRVSGKDLTAFNRGRKFVPHVFELSMGVDRSLYVLLEHNLVREGRRKVLKLPPFLAPVQVAVLPLVDRDGLPEKATEVYEMLRVDFDAVYEAGDTIGKRYHMLDEIGVPYCVTVDYQTLQDDTVTVRDRDTTRQERVTISGLKAWLAKALAFPEVR
;
A
#
# COMPACT_ATOMS: atom_id res chain seq x y z
N VAL A 1 38.28 -20.84 20.58
CA VAL A 1 38.89 -20.12 21.71
C VAL A 1 38.37 -18.70 21.65
N LEU A 2 37.34 -18.42 22.44
CA LEU A 2 36.76 -17.07 22.67
C LEU A 2 37.39 -16.52 23.97
N PRO A 3 37.79 -15.25 24.04
CA PRO A 3 38.08 -14.62 25.32
C PRO A 3 36.83 -13.99 25.91
N SER A 4 36.69 -14.16 27.21
CA SER A 4 35.64 -13.71 28.10
C SER A 4 35.53 -12.18 28.19
N SER A 5 34.30 -11.69 28.17
CA SER A 5 33.87 -10.36 28.56
C SER A 5 33.91 -10.18 30.06
N ASP A 6 34.48 -9.06 30.49
CA ASP A 6 34.06 -8.32 31.70
C ASP A 6 34.83 -7.02 31.70
N THR A 7 34.16 -5.93 31.42
CA THR A 7 34.40 -4.58 31.96
C THR A 7 33.68 -3.55 31.08
N PHE A 8 32.56 -3.04 31.57
CA PHE A 8 32.05 -1.68 31.33
C PHE A 8 30.59 -1.60 31.77
N LEU A 9 30.40 -1.34 33.04
CA LEU A 9 29.14 -0.76 33.54
C LEU A 9 29.43 -0.07 34.88
N LYS A 10 29.79 1.22 34.81
CA LYS A 10 29.54 2.20 35.86
C LYS A 10 29.54 3.59 35.21
N GLY A 11 28.38 4.03 34.80
CA GLY A 11 28.05 5.40 34.45
C GLY A 11 26.69 5.73 35.06
N SER A 12 26.66 6.61 36.01
CA SER A 12 25.52 7.05 36.80
C SER A 12 24.35 7.48 35.92
N LEU A 13 23.15 6.95 36.17
CA LEU A 13 21.87 7.46 35.70
C LEU A 13 21.61 8.82 36.36
N ASP A 14 21.78 9.86 35.58
CA ASP A 14 21.30 11.21 35.93
C ASP A 14 19.83 11.30 35.42
N SER A 15 18.93 11.38 36.38
CA SER A 15 17.48 11.45 36.17
C SER A 15 17.09 12.89 35.83
N ARG A 16 17.17 13.28 34.56
CA ARG A 16 16.50 14.49 34.03
C ARG A 16 16.44 14.42 32.50
N SER A 17 15.30 14.03 31.94
CA SER A 17 14.68 14.59 30.76
C SER A 17 13.61 13.60 30.17
N GLY A 18 12.45 13.59 30.80
CA GLY A 18 11.23 13.19 30.11
C GLY A 18 10.79 14.35 29.21
N GLN A 19 11.37 14.51 28.02
CA GLN A 19 10.84 15.45 27.03
C GLN A 19 9.89 14.71 26.10
N GLY A 20 8.62 15.17 26.09
CA GLY A 20 7.58 14.67 25.20
C GLY A 20 7.99 14.73 23.73
N LEU A 21 7.74 13.66 23.00
CA LEU A 21 8.13 13.44 21.60
C LEU A 21 7.51 14.40 20.57
N LEU A 22 6.79 15.45 21.00
CA LEU A 22 5.99 16.29 20.10
C LEU A 22 6.11 17.81 20.35
N SER A 23 7.17 18.32 20.98
CA SER A 23 7.36 19.76 21.16
C SER A 23 7.88 20.45 19.88
N ARG A 24 7.33 21.63 19.60
CA ARG A 24 7.55 22.46 18.40
C ARG A 24 8.96 23.05 18.22
N GLU A 25 9.93 22.82 19.09
CA GLU A 25 11.11 23.70 19.19
C GLU A 25 12.37 23.26 18.44
N ASN A 26 12.39 22.20 17.64
CA ASN A 26 13.63 21.75 17.00
C ASN A 26 13.49 21.29 15.54
N PHE A 27 12.68 21.96 14.72
CA PHE A 27 12.79 21.78 13.28
C PHE A 27 13.27 23.06 12.61
N PRO A 28 14.35 23.01 11.81
CA PRO A 28 14.72 24.14 10.95
C PRO A 28 13.57 24.41 9.96
N GLU A 29 13.27 25.67 9.72
CA GLU A 29 12.33 26.07 8.66
C GLU A 29 12.80 25.48 7.34
N ILE A 30 12.05 24.50 6.83
CA ILE A 30 12.25 23.94 5.49
C ILE A 30 11.89 25.07 4.52
N GLY A 31 12.88 25.50 3.74
CA GLY A 31 12.73 26.56 2.75
C GLY A 31 11.50 26.36 1.89
N GLN A 32 10.71 27.42 1.73
CA GLN A 32 9.51 27.47 0.91
C GLN A 32 9.81 26.92 -0.50
N ILE A 33 9.25 25.76 -0.82
CA ILE A 33 9.15 25.30 -2.20
C ILE A 33 8.09 26.20 -2.87
N THR A 34 8.54 27.22 -3.60
CA THR A 34 7.67 28.09 -4.36
C THR A 34 7.03 27.31 -5.51
N ALA A 35 5.73 27.12 -5.45
CA ALA A 35 4.94 26.64 -6.56
C ALA A 35 4.95 27.68 -7.71
N PRO A 36 4.99 27.26 -8.98
CA PRO A 36 4.88 28.18 -10.10
C PRO A 36 3.49 28.81 -10.15
N THR A 37 3.44 30.12 -10.06
CA THR A 37 2.23 30.94 -10.19
C THR A 37 1.69 30.91 -11.61
N GLY A 38 0.43 30.53 -11.77
CA GLY A 38 -0.39 30.91 -12.94
C GLY A 38 -1.07 29.75 -13.66
N ARG A 39 -2.30 29.41 -13.21
CA ARG A 39 -3.47 29.06 -14.03
C ARG A 39 -4.67 28.75 -13.13
N THR A 40 -5.66 29.63 -13.14
CA THR A 40 -6.99 29.41 -12.54
C THR A 40 -7.80 28.50 -13.45
N GLY A 41 -8.21 27.35 -12.92
CA GLY A 41 -9.05 26.36 -13.58
C GLY A 41 -9.19 25.13 -12.69
N TRP A 42 -10.06 24.26 -12.94
CA TRP A 42 -10.47 23.04 -12.25
C TRP A 42 -9.38 22.20 -11.53
N TRP A 43 -8.12 22.52 -11.70
CA TRP A 43 -6.92 21.96 -11.06
C TRP A 43 -6.74 22.37 -9.59
N ASP A 44 -7.45 23.42 -9.13
CA ASP A 44 -7.16 24.07 -7.84
C ASP A 44 -7.72 23.29 -6.62
N LEU A 45 -8.77 22.47 -6.79
CA LEU A 45 -9.34 21.67 -5.72
C LEU A 45 -8.67 20.28 -5.60
N SER A 46 -8.23 19.70 -6.70
CA SER A 46 -7.55 18.40 -6.73
C SER A 46 -6.13 18.45 -6.14
N SER A 47 -5.40 19.53 -6.41
CA SER A 47 -4.09 19.76 -5.83
C SER A 47 -4.15 19.95 -4.31
N ARG A 48 -5.23 20.57 -3.80
CA ARG A 48 -5.37 20.93 -2.39
C ARG A 48 -5.48 19.71 -1.46
N ALA A 49 -6.26 18.68 -1.82
CA ALA A 49 -6.39 17.49 -0.98
C ALA A 49 -5.08 16.70 -0.94
N TYR A 50 -4.42 16.51 -2.09
CA TYR A 50 -3.09 15.92 -2.15
C TYR A 50 -2.09 16.68 -1.29
N ASP A 51 -2.04 18.01 -1.40
CA ASP A 51 -1.13 18.86 -0.63
C ASP A 51 -1.41 18.79 0.88
N GLU A 52 -2.69 18.70 1.28
CA GLU A 52 -3.08 18.55 2.70
C GLU A 52 -2.63 17.19 3.27
N VAL A 53 -2.69 16.10 2.48
CA VAL A 53 -2.18 14.78 2.88
C VAL A 53 -0.66 14.80 2.98
N MET A 54 0.02 15.41 2.02
CA MET A 54 1.48 15.55 2.04
C MET A 54 1.97 16.40 3.22
N ASP A 55 1.31 17.53 3.50
CA ASP A 55 1.59 18.36 4.69
C ASP A 55 1.44 17.55 5.98
N LEU A 56 0.32 16.82 6.12
CA LEU A 56 0.09 15.96 7.27
C LEU A 56 1.21 14.91 7.40
N ALA A 57 1.50 14.22 6.30
CA ALA A 57 2.46 13.12 6.30
C ALA A 57 3.87 13.56 6.70
N LEU A 58 4.36 14.63 6.10
CA LEU A 58 5.69 15.19 6.41
C LEU A 58 5.75 15.74 7.83
N ARG A 59 4.80 16.58 8.21
CA ARG A 59 4.79 17.28 9.50
C ARG A 59 4.54 16.33 10.69
N ARG A 60 3.80 15.23 10.49
CA ARG A 60 3.49 14.27 11.55
C ARG A 60 4.29 12.97 11.47
N GLY A 61 5.18 12.85 10.48
CA GLY A 61 6.07 11.69 10.36
C GLY A 61 5.35 10.40 9.97
N PHE A 62 4.39 10.48 9.03
CA PHE A 62 3.85 9.28 8.40
C PHE A 62 4.84 8.74 7.37
N TYR A 63 5.33 9.58 6.47
CA TYR A 63 6.37 9.25 5.51
C TYR A 63 7.08 10.52 5.04
N PHE A 64 8.31 10.37 4.61
CA PHE A 64 9.18 11.46 4.16
C PHE A 64 10.22 10.95 3.16
N PRO A 65 10.87 11.84 2.36
CA PRO A 65 11.91 11.42 1.42
C PRO A 65 13.04 10.67 2.12
N SER A 66 13.48 9.55 1.55
CA SER A 66 14.63 8.81 2.06
C SER A 66 15.92 9.60 1.85
N CYS A 67 16.84 9.52 2.82
CA CYS A 67 18.15 10.16 2.74
C CYS A 67 18.10 11.69 2.51
N GLU A 68 17.06 12.39 3.00
CA GLU A 68 16.84 13.83 2.75
C GLU A 68 17.97 14.75 3.25
N ILE A 69 18.85 14.25 4.11
CA ILE A 69 20.04 15.00 4.56
C ILE A 69 21.13 15.11 3.48
N TYR A 70 20.99 14.41 2.34
CA TYR A 70 21.96 14.43 1.24
C TYR A 70 21.35 15.07 -0.01
N ASP A 71 21.91 16.20 -0.46
CA ASP A 71 21.44 16.95 -1.64
C ASP A 71 21.39 16.13 -2.93
N GLY A 72 22.22 15.08 -3.03
CA GLY A 72 22.28 14.17 -4.20
C GLY A 72 21.43 12.90 -4.08
N ALA A 73 20.57 12.79 -3.08
CA ALA A 73 19.74 11.60 -2.91
C ALA A 73 18.83 11.36 -4.13
N PRO A 74 18.77 10.13 -4.68
CA PRO A 74 17.94 9.84 -5.83
C PRO A 74 16.45 9.91 -5.45
N ALA A 75 15.64 10.52 -6.32
CA ALA A 75 14.19 10.63 -6.12
C ALA A 75 13.50 9.25 -6.19
N GLY A 76 12.29 9.15 -5.63
CA GLY A 76 11.46 7.95 -5.69
C GLY A 76 11.71 6.92 -4.59
N PHE A 77 12.48 7.29 -3.58
CA PHE A 77 12.66 6.53 -2.35
C PHE A 77 12.06 7.31 -1.19
N TRP A 78 11.23 6.65 -0.39
CA TRP A 78 10.53 7.22 0.74
C TRP A 78 10.62 6.29 1.94
N ASP A 79 10.81 6.86 3.11
CA ASP A 79 10.83 6.15 4.37
C ASP A 79 9.50 6.35 5.10
N TYR A 80 9.04 5.30 5.76
CA TYR A 80 7.94 5.40 6.70
C TYR A 80 8.46 5.86 8.05
N GLY A 81 7.95 6.98 8.54
CA GLY A 81 8.18 7.43 9.90
C GLY A 81 7.41 6.58 10.92
N PRO A 82 7.46 6.91 12.21
CA PRO A 82 6.83 6.11 13.27
C PRO A 82 5.33 5.86 13.05
N LEU A 83 4.56 6.91 12.71
CA LEU A 83 3.12 6.79 12.47
C LEU A 83 2.81 6.00 11.17
N GLY A 84 3.59 6.22 10.12
CA GLY A 84 3.43 5.49 8.86
C GLY A 84 3.78 4.01 9.00
N THR A 85 4.83 3.68 9.74
CA THR A 85 5.21 2.29 10.05
C THR A 85 4.11 1.57 10.81
N ALA A 86 3.56 2.21 11.84
CA ALA A 86 2.46 1.65 12.62
C ALA A 86 1.20 1.45 11.74
N LEU A 87 0.80 2.46 10.96
CA LEU A 87 -0.34 2.36 10.04
C LEU A 87 -0.14 1.24 9.01
N LYS A 88 1.05 1.15 8.39
CA LYS A 88 1.37 0.08 7.44
C LYS A 88 1.25 -1.30 8.08
N ASN A 89 1.78 -1.49 9.28
CA ASN A 89 1.71 -2.77 9.98
C ASN A 89 0.26 -3.15 10.31
N ARG A 90 -0.58 -2.19 10.72
CA ARG A 90 -2.02 -2.41 10.96
C ARG A 90 -2.76 -2.75 9.66
N PHE A 91 -2.45 -2.08 8.57
CA PHE A 91 -3.00 -2.38 7.25
C PHE A 91 -2.66 -3.81 6.80
N VAL A 92 -1.40 -4.21 6.94
CA VAL A 92 -0.94 -5.57 6.57
C VAL A 92 -1.60 -6.63 7.45
N GLU A 93 -1.79 -6.36 8.75
CA GLU A 93 -2.52 -7.28 9.63
C GLU A 93 -4.01 -7.37 9.24
N ALA A 94 -4.64 -6.25 8.84
CA ALA A 94 -6.00 -6.28 8.28
C ALA A 94 -6.05 -7.13 6.99
N TRP A 95 -5.10 -6.98 6.08
CA TRP A 95 -4.99 -7.81 4.88
C TRP A 95 -4.82 -9.29 5.23
N ARG A 96 -3.92 -9.62 6.16
CA ARG A 96 -3.76 -11.00 6.63
C ARG A 96 -5.06 -11.57 7.22
N ARG A 97 -5.83 -10.75 7.93
CA ARG A 97 -7.08 -11.18 8.56
C ARG A 97 -8.21 -11.36 7.55
N TYR A 98 -8.44 -10.36 6.70
CA TYR A 98 -9.62 -10.29 5.84
C TYR A 98 -9.43 -10.90 4.45
N VAL A 99 -8.19 -11.13 4.03
CA VAL A 99 -7.86 -11.77 2.76
C VAL A 99 -7.22 -13.13 3.01
N VAL A 100 -6.04 -13.16 3.65
CA VAL A 100 -5.25 -14.38 3.78
C VAL A 100 -5.95 -15.44 4.64
N ARG A 101 -6.27 -15.12 5.89
CA ARG A 101 -6.91 -16.08 6.83
C ARG A 101 -8.35 -16.37 6.44
N TYR A 102 -9.08 -15.38 5.91
CA TYR A 102 -10.46 -15.55 5.48
C TYR A 102 -10.61 -16.62 4.41
N ASP A 103 -9.71 -16.66 3.44
CA ASP A 103 -9.73 -17.64 2.36
C ASP A 103 -8.80 -18.85 2.59
N GLY A 104 -8.04 -18.88 3.70
CA GLY A 104 -7.13 -19.97 4.04
C GLY A 104 -5.91 -20.03 3.13
N MET A 105 -5.36 -18.88 2.77
CA MET A 105 -4.19 -18.75 1.90
C MET A 105 -2.89 -19.14 2.62
N VAL A 106 -1.87 -19.50 1.85
CA VAL A 106 -0.54 -19.86 2.33
C VAL A 106 0.41 -18.71 2.08
N GLU A 107 0.87 -18.06 3.15
CA GLU A 107 1.80 -16.94 3.06
C GLU A 107 3.25 -17.46 3.00
N LEU A 108 4.02 -16.93 2.03
CA LEU A 108 5.46 -17.16 1.87
C LEU A 108 6.23 -15.86 2.07
N ASP A 109 7.53 -16.00 2.33
CA ASP A 109 8.47 -14.88 2.37
C ASP A 109 9.69 -15.22 1.52
N GLY A 110 9.61 -14.88 0.23
CA GLY A 110 10.61 -15.17 -0.78
C GLY A 110 11.72 -14.12 -0.86
N SER A 111 12.83 -14.50 -1.46
CA SER A 111 14.00 -13.63 -1.61
C SER A 111 13.71 -12.40 -2.46
N VAL A 112 14.29 -11.27 -2.05
CA VAL A 112 14.24 -9.99 -2.78
C VAL A 112 15.19 -9.99 -3.97
N ILE A 113 16.37 -10.61 -3.81
CA ILE A 113 17.38 -10.78 -4.87
C ILE A 113 17.15 -12.14 -5.52
N MET A 114 16.94 -12.16 -6.83
CA MET A 114 16.61 -13.37 -7.55
C MET A 114 17.53 -13.57 -8.76
N ALA A 115 17.71 -14.82 -9.15
CA ALA A 115 18.52 -15.20 -10.29
C ALA A 115 17.95 -14.64 -11.61
N LYS A 116 18.82 -14.30 -12.56
CA LYS A 116 18.48 -13.82 -13.90
C LYS A 116 17.42 -14.67 -14.60
N ASP A 117 17.56 -16.00 -14.52
CA ASP A 117 16.71 -16.93 -15.25
C ASP A 117 15.25 -16.88 -14.83
N VAL A 118 14.94 -16.45 -13.59
CA VAL A 118 13.58 -16.20 -13.14
C VAL A 118 12.93 -15.12 -14.01
N PHE A 119 13.66 -14.05 -14.30
CA PHE A 119 13.16 -12.92 -15.09
C PHE A 119 13.26 -13.13 -16.60
N VAL A 120 14.06 -14.08 -17.06
CA VAL A 120 13.99 -14.63 -18.42
C VAL A 120 12.69 -15.43 -18.58
N ALA A 121 12.38 -16.31 -17.60
CA ALA A 121 11.20 -17.17 -17.62
C ALA A 121 9.90 -16.39 -17.62
N SER A 122 9.80 -15.35 -16.79
CA SER A 122 8.63 -14.48 -16.68
C SER A 122 8.53 -13.39 -17.76
N GLY A 123 9.56 -13.24 -18.63
CA GLY A 123 9.58 -12.23 -19.69
C GLY A 123 9.95 -10.80 -19.26
N HIS A 124 10.26 -10.56 -17.98
CA HIS A 124 10.58 -9.22 -17.48
C HIS A 124 11.84 -8.62 -18.10
N LEU A 125 12.86 -9.43 -18.39
CA LEU A 125 14.06 -8.90 -19.02
C LEU A 125 13.84 -8.44 -20.47
N GLU A 126 12.87 -9.00 -21.16
CA GLU A 126 12.55 -8.68 -22.54
C GLU A 126 11.50 -7.57 -22.64
N SER A 127 10.43 -7.65 -21.84
CA SER A 127 9.21 -6.85 -22.04
C SER A 127 8.99 -5.76 -20.99
N PHE A 128 9.69 -5.79 -19.84
CA PHE A 128 9.50 -4.82 -18.77
C PHE A 128 10.34 -3.55 -19.01
N ALA A 129 10.01 -2.83 -20.08
CA ALA A 129 10.77 -1.67 -20.52
C ALA A 129 9.86 -0.52 -20.97
N ASP A 130 10.14 0.67 -20.45
CA ASP A 130 9.45 1.90 -20.80
C ASP A 130 10.07 2.55 -22.05
N PRO A 131 9.26 3.11 -22.98
CA PRO A 131 9.77 3.95 -24.05
C PRO A 131 10.23 5.28 -23.47
N ILE A 132 11.50 5.61 -23.67
CA ILE A 132 12.09 6.87 -23.19
C ILE A 132 12.60 7.74 -24.32
N THR A 133 12.56 9.06 -24.11
CA THR A 133 13.22 10.05 -24.93
C THR A 133 14.04 10.99 -24.04
N ARG A 134 15.12 11.53 -24.59
CA ARG A 134 16.02 12.46 -23.90
C ARG A 134 16.01 13.83 -24.57
N CYS A 135 15.96 14.90 -23.79
CA CYS A 135 16.16 16.23 -24.32
C CYS A 135 17.61 16.42 -24.79
N THR A 136 17.79 16.81 -26.05
CA THR A 136 19.11 17.06 -26.64
C THR A 136 19.81 18.28 -26.07
N ARG A 137 19.05 19.21 -25.43
CA ARG A 137 19.56 20.47 -24.88
C ARG A 137 19.92 20.39 -23.40
N CYS A 138 19.04 19.85 -22.55
CA CYS A 138 19.24 19.82 -21.09
C CYS A 138 19.50 18.41 -20.53
N GLY A 139 19.44 17.36 -21.36
CA GLY A 139 19.69 15.98 -20.97
C GLY A 139 18.56 15.32 -20.16
N ALA A 140 17.46 16.03 -19.86
CA ALA A 140 16.34 15.46 -19.11
C ALA A 140 15.71 14.29 -19.86
N VAL A 141 15.35 13.24 -19.12
CA VAL A 141 14.77 12.00 -19.64
C VAL A 141 13.29 11.93 -19.29
N PHE A 142 12.47 11.50 -20.23
CA PHE A 142 11.02 11.40 -20.07
C PHE A 142 10.52 10.06 -20.62
N ARG A 143 9.41 9.55 -20.07
CA ARG A 143 8.62 8.52 -20.74
C ARG A 143 7.99 9.15 -21.98
N ALA A 144 8.30 8.60 -23.13
CA ALA A 144 7.90 9.15 -24.43
C ALA A 144 6.38 9.07 -24.65
N ASP A 145 5.79 7.92 -24.29
CA ASP A 145 4.35 7.68 -24.35
C ASP A 145 3.56 8.64 -23.46
N ARG A 146 3.97 8.81 -22.21
CA ARG A 146 3.31 9.71 -21.24
C ARG A 146 3.44 11.18 -21.65
N LEU A 147 4.63 11.59 -22.09
CA LEU A 147 4.85 12.94 -22.56
C LEU A 147 3.97 13.28 -23.77
N LEU A 148 3.82 12.32 -24.68
CA LEU A 148 2.95 12.46 -25.85
C LEU A 148 1.48 12.53 -25.44
N GLN A 149 1.03 11.67 -24.53
CA GLN A 149 -0.32 11.67 -23.98
C GLN A 149 -0.66 12.99 -23.27
N GLU A 150 0.22 13.49 -22.40
CA GLU A 150 0.04 14.76 -21.70
C GLU A 150 -0.10 15.96 -22.63
N ARG A 151 0.59 15.93 -23.78
CA ARG A 151 0.58 17.02 -24.77
C ARG A 151 -0.59 16.95 -25.74
N THR A 152 -1.02 15.73 -26.09
CA THR A 152 -2.04 15.53 -27.15
C THR A 152 -3.41 15.15 -26.61
N GLY A 153 -3.49 14.69 -25.34
CA GLY A 153 -4.71 14.12 -24.75
C GLY A 153 -5.08 12.73 -25.31
N ARG A 154 -4.21 12.11 -26.14
CA ARG A 154 -4.46 10.81 -26.76
C ARG A 154 -3.74 9.72 -26.02
N ILE A 155 -4.42 8.59 -25.79
CA ILE A 155 -3.79 7.38 -25.23
C ILE A 155 -2.81 6.83 -26.26
N VAL A 156 -1.59 6.54 -25.80
CA VAL A 156 -0.54 5.89 -26.60
C VAL A 156 -0.47 4.44 -26.18
N PRO A 157 -0.79 3.46 -27.05
CA PRO A 157 -0.72 2.04 -26.72
C PRO A 157 0.68 1.63 -26.26
N GLU A 158 0.78 0.81 -25.20
CA GLU A 158 2.08 0.38 -24.63
C GLU A 158 2.94 -0.41 -25.61
N ARG A 159 2.30 -1.10 -26.57
CA ARG A 159 2.98 -1.93 -27.59
C ARG A 159 3.33 -1.19 -28.86
N LEU A 160 3.11 0.14 -28.92
CA LEU A 160 3.43 0.92 -30.10
C LEU A 160 4.95 0.87 -30.35
N PRO A 161 5.41 0.64 -31.61
CA PRO A 161 6.83 0.68 -31.95
C PRO A 161 7.49 2.01 -31.61
N ASP A 162 8.74 1.99 -31.15
CA ASP A 162 9.47 3.20 -30.73
C ASP A 162 9.58 4.22 -31.86
N SER A 163 9.74 3.77 -33.11
CA SER A 163 9.76 4.62 -34.29
C SER A 163 8.44 5.35 -34.53
N GLU A 164 7.30 4.73 -34.23
CA GLU A 164 5.99 5.34 -34.36
C GLU A 164 5.75 6.38 -33.27
N ILE A 165 6.11 6.06 -32.01
CA ILE A 165 6.05 7.05 -30.90
C ILE A 165 6.91 8.27 -31.27
N TYR A 166 8.11 8.06 -31.80
CA TYR A 166 8.97 9.17 -32.21
C TYR A 166 8.39 9.98 -33.39
N ALA A 167 7.81 9.31 -34.39
CA ALA A 167 7.12 9.97 -35.48
C ALA A 167 5.94 10.84 -34.99
N MET A 168 5.20 10.36 -33.98
CA MET A 168 4.13 11.14 -33.35
C MET A 168 4.69 12.34 -32.57
N ILE A 169 5.80 12.20 -31.83
CA ILE A 169 6.48 13.32 -31.15
C ILE A 169 6.87 14.42 -32.16
N LEU A 170 7.42 14.04 -33.29
CA LEU A 170 7.79 14.99 -34.35
C LEU A 170 6.56 15.66 -34.98
N LYS A 171 5.54 14.87 -35.33
CA LYS A 171 4.30 15.35 -35.96
C LYS A 171 3.56 16.35 -35.08
N GLU A 172 3.45 16.05 -33.77
CA GLU A 172 2.75 16.91 -32.81
C GLU A 172 3.67 18.03 -32.24
N SER A 173 4.91 18.13 -32.76
CA SER A 173 5.91 19.14 -32.35
C SER A 173 6.13 19.16 -30.83
N VAL A 174 6.17 17.96 -30.20
CA VAL A 174 6.38 17.82 -28.75
C VAL A 174 7.82 18.16 -28.42
N THR A 175 8.01 19.07 -27.47
CA THR A 175 9.32 19.53 -27.01
C THR A 175 9.52 19.27 -25.53
N CYS A 176 10.75 19.40 -25.08
CA CYS A 176 11.10 19.22 -23.66
C CYS A 176 10.29 20.14 -22.75
N PRO A 177 9.56 19.62 -21.76
CA PRO A 177 8.80 20.43 -20.80
C PRO A 177 9.68 21.39 -19.97
N SER A 178 10.94 21.01 -19.73
CA SER A 178 11.86 21.76 -18.87
C SER A 178 12.54 22.94 -19.56
N CYS A 179 12.85 22.84 -20.87
CA CYS A 179 13.65 23.85 -21.53
C CYS A 179 13.22 24.18 -22.98
N GLY A 180 12.16 23.54 -23.52
CA GLY A 180 11.71 23.72 -24.89
C GLY A 180 12.64 23.11 -25.96
N GLY A 181 13.69 22.36 -25.57
CA GLY A 181 14.62 21.72 -26.49
C GLY A 181 14.00 20.55 -27.26
N GLN A 182 14.63 20.13 -28.36
CA GLN A 182 14.23 18.94 -29.11
C GLN A 182 14.45 17.65 -28.30
N LEU A 183 13.64 16.63 -28.61
CA LEU A 183 13.72 15.30 -28.02
C LEU A 183 14.47 14.36 -28.98
N SER A 184 15.23 13.41 -28.39
CA SER A 184 15.92 12.36 -29.13
C SER A 184 14.96 11.30 -29.66
N GLU A 185 15.45 10.41 -30.50
CA GLU A 185 14.77 9.16 -30.82
C GLU A 185 14.37 8.40 -29.55
N VAL A 186 13.26 7.65 -29.66
CA VAL A 186 12.75 6.82 -28.55
C VAL A 186 13.59 5.53 -28.45
N THR A 187 13.92 5.18 -27.22
CA THR A 187 14.63 3.94 -26.91
C THR A 187 13.94 3.23 -25.74
N ARG A 188 14.15 1.91 -25.58
CA ARG A 188 13.60 1.17 -24.45
C ARG A 188 14.56 1.19 -23.26
N PHE A 189 13.99 1.48 -22.09
CA PHE A 189 14.69 1.43 -20.81
C PHE A 189 14.07 0.34 -19.95
N ASN A 190 14.85 -0.73 -19.69
CA ASN A 190 14.40 -1.80 -18.80
C ASN A 190 14.38 -1.32 -17.35
N MET A 191 13.25 -1.50 -16.67
CA MET A 191 13.02 -1.00 -15.30
C MET A 191 13.58 -1.93 -14.22
N MET A 192 14.26 -3.01 -14.55
CA MET A 192 14.87 -3.92 -13.58
C MET A 192 16.11 -3.32 -12.94
N PHE A 193 16.25 -3.46 -11.62
CA PHE A 193 17.51 -3.19 -10.93
C PHE A 193 18.45 -4.39 -11.03
N ARG A 194 19.47 -4.28 -11.86
CA ARG A 194 20.50 -5.31 -12.04
C ARG A 194 21.54 -5.24 -10.92
N LEU A 195 21.96 -6.41 -10.44
CA LEU A 195 22.96 -6.60 -9.40
C LEU A 195 24.06 -7.56 -9.86
N SER A 196 25.22 -7.43 -9.23
CA SER A 196 26.33 -8.37 -9.32
C SER A 196 26.54 -9.01 -7.95
N VAL A 197 26.39 -10.32 -7.86
CA VAL A 197 26.45 -11.06 -6.59
C VAL A 197 27.73 -11.89 -6.52
N GLY A 198 28.40 -11.84 -5.35
CA GLY A 198 29.64 -12.55 -5.10
C GLY A 198 30.84 -11.97 -5.81
N GLY A 199 32.05 -12.52 -5.53
CA GLY A 199 33.29 -12.06 -6.11
C GLY A 199 33.44 -12.37 -7.61
N GLU A 200 32.71 -13.36 -8.11
CA GLU A 200 32.68 -13.74 -9.52
C GLU A 200 31.70 -12.95 -10.37
N GLY A 201 30.89 -12.09 -9.74
CA GLY A 201 29.99 -11.19 -10.43
C GLY A 201 28.75 -11.86 -11.04
N THR A 202 28.19 -12.88 -10.38
CA THR A 202 26.96 -13.53 -10.85
C THR A 202 25.82 -12.53 -11.02
N GLU A 203 25.20 -12.52 -12.19
CA GLU A 203 24.12 -11.60 -12.53
C GLU A 203 22.82 -11.97 -11.80
N ALA A 204 22.28 -11.01 -11.06
CA ALA A 204 21.02 -11.13 -10.35
C ALA A 204 20.23 -9.81 -10.46
N TYR A 205 19.00 -9.82 -9.98
CA TYR A 205 18.12 -8.64 -10.02
C TYR A 205 17.33 -8.50 -8.73
N LEU A 206 17.00 -7.26 -8.37
CA LEU A 206 15.93 -7.00 -7.41
C LEU A 206 14.59 -7.33 -8.07
N ARG A 207 13.70 -8.01 -7.35
CA ARG A 207 12.39 -8.40 -7.86
C ARG A 207 11.52 -7.18 -8.16
N PRO A 208 10.88 -7.06 -9.35
CA PRO A 208 9.98 -5.96 -9.69
C PRO A 208 8.56 -6.14 -9.13
N GLU A 209 8.26 -7.36 -8.65
CA GLU A 209 7.00 -7.81 -8.05
C GLU A 209 7.28 -8.97 -7.10
N THR A 210 6.36 -9.25 -6.17
CA THR A 210 6.58 -10.29 -5.17
C THR A 210 6.17 -11.69 -5.66
N CYS A 211 5.36 -11.79 -6.72
CA CYS A 211 4.77 -13.04 -7.21
C CYS A 211 5.77 -14.07 -7.72
N GLN A 212 6.92 -13.63 -8.26
CA GLN A 212 7.86 -14.56 -8.91
C GLN A 212 8.39 -15.67 -7.98
N SER A 213 8.59 -15.36 -6.70
CA SER A 213 8.96 -16.37 -5.71
C SER A 213 7.84 -17.38 -5.47
N LEU A 214 6.56 -16.96 -5.57
CA LEU A 214 5.41 -17.85 -5.41
C LEU A 214 5.36 -18.90 -6.53
N PHE A 215 5.71 -18.52 -7.77
CA PHE A 215 5.76 -19.45 -8.90
C PHE A 215 6.95 -20.40 -8.83
N VAL A 216 8.11 -19.90 -8.44
CA VAL A 216 9.33 -20.71 -8.33
C VAL A 216 9.20 -21.74 -7.20
N ASP A 217 8.60 -21.35 -6.08
CA ASP A 217 8.53 -22.19 -4.88
C ASP A 217 7.23 -23.01 -4.74
N TYR A 218 6.22 -22.78 -5.61
CA TYR A 218 4.91 -23.41 -5.45
C TYR A 218 5.00 -24.94 -5.37
N LEU A 219 5.85 -25.58 -6.20
CA LEU A 219 5.96 -27.03 -6.22
C LEU A 219 6.53 -27.60 -4.91
N ARG A 220 7.38 -26.84 -4.24
CA ARG A 220 7.89 -27.21 -2.91
C ARG A 220 6.76 -27.15 -1.90
N VAL A 221 5.98 -26.06 -1.90
CA VAL A 221 4.81 -25.90 -1.04
C VAL A 221 3.79 -27.01 -1.29
N TYR A 222 3.44 -27.25 -2.55
CA TYR A 222 2.54 -28.32 -2.95
C TYR A 222 2.98 -29.69 -2.42
N LYS A 223 4.27 -30.03 -2.49
CA LYS A 223 4.83 -31.30 -2.01
C LYS A 223 4.92 -31.42 -0.49
N THR A 224 4.84 -30.32 0.26
CA THR A 224 4.90 -30.30 1.72
C THR A 224 3.54 -30.41 2.40
N GLY A 225 2.49 -30.77 1.68
CA GLY A 225 1.16 -31.05 2.24
C GLY A 225 0.07 -30.05 1.84
N TRP A 226 0.42 -28.97 1.12
CA TRP A 226 -0.54 -28.00 0.59
C TRP A 226 -0.97 -28.38 -0.84
N SER A 227 -1.50 -29.60 -1.01
CA SER A 227 -1.73 -30.20 -2.34
C SER A 227 -3.18 -30.11 -2.82
N LYS A 228 -3.99 -29.19 -2.27
CA LYS A 228 -5.38 -29.01 -2.66
C LYS A 228 -5.51 -27.78 -3.56
N PHE A 229 -6.28 -27.91 -4.65
CA PHE A 229 -6.64 -26.82 -5.52
C PHE A 229 -8.08 -26.34 -5.23
N PRO A 230 -8.36 -25.02 -5.34
CA PRO A 230 -7.41 -23.93 -5.59
C PRO A 230 -6.39 -23.79 -4.45
N LEU A 231 -5.12 -23.54 -4.82
CA LEU A 231 -4.02 -23.28 -3.88
C LEU A 231 -3.65 -21.79 -3.95
N PRO A 232 -4.21 -20.95 -3.09
CA PRO A 232 -3.84 -19.55 -3.03
C PRO A 232 -2.56 -19.38 -2.23
N LEU A 233 -1.49 -18.96 -2.89
CA LEU A 233 -0.22 -18.54 -2.30
C LEU A 233 -0.21 -17.02 -2.20
N CYS A 234 0.39 -16.47 -1.16
CA CYS A 234 0.49 -15.03 -1.02
C CYS A 234 1.80 -14.58 -0.39
N GLN A 235 2.16 -13.34 -0.63
CA GLN A 235 3.36 -12.72 -0.09
C GLN A 235 3.16 -11.22 0.11
N PHE A 236 3.64 -10.70 1.24
CA PHE A 236 3.85 -9.28 1.48
C PHE A 236 5.34 -8.99 1.46
N GLY A 237 5.77 -7.92 0.77
CA GLY A 237 7.17 -7.56 0.74
C GLY A 237 7.49 -6.36 -0.13
N LYS A 238 8.78 -6.02 -0.20
CA LYS A 238 9.29 -4.95 -1.07
C LYS A 238 9.49 -5.44 -2.48
N SER A 239 9.19 -4.54 -3.43
CA SER A 239 9.45 -4.66 -4.85
C SER A 239 10.15 -3.41 -5.37
N PHE A 240 10.80 -3.51 -6.53
CA PHE A 240 11.73 -2.50 -7.02
C PHE A 240 11.56 -2.28 -8.52
N ARG A 241 11.27 -1.02 -8.90
CA ARG A 241 11.15 -0.63 -10.33
C ARG A 241 11.95 0.64 -10.55
N ASN A 242 12.92 0.60 -11.45
CA ASN A 242 13.78 1.74 -11.75
C ASN A 242 13.02 2.80 -12.58
N GLU A 243 12.01 3.39 -11.97
CA GLU A 243 11.12 4.38 -12.56
C GLU A 243 11.88 5.59 -13.11
N ILE A 244 11.50 6.04 -14.31
CA ILE A 244 12.14 7.18 -14.99
C ILE A 244 11.83 8.50 -14.29
N SER A 245 10.58 8.70 -13.88
CA SER A 245 10.13 9.94 -13.26
C SER A 245 9.26 9.64 -12.04
N PRO A 246 9.86 9.16 -10.94
CA PRO A 246 9.12 8.95 -9.70
C PRO A 246 8.65 10.31 -9.15
N ARG A 247 7.35 10.44 -8.89
CA ARG A 247 6.73 11.68 -8.42
C ARG A 247 5.55 11.34 -7.52
N GLN A 248 5.02 12.36 -6.80
CA GLN A 248 3.80 12.28 -6.01
C GLN A 248 3.88 11.33 -4.80
N GLY A 249 4.97 11.42 -4.02
CA GLY A 249 5.09 10.69 -2.74
C GLY A 249 4.93 9.18 -2.93
N LEU A 250 4.00 8.57 -2.20
CA LEU A 250 3.76 7.13 -2.21
C LEU A 250 3.09 6.58 -3.48
N LEU A 251 2.70 7.43 -4.44
CA LEU A 251 1.95 6.96 -5.62
C LEU A 251 2.85 6.34 -6.70
N ARG A 252 4.11 6.76 -6.78
CA ARG A 252 5.06 6.23 -7.76
C ARG A 252 6.48 6.19 -7.22
N LEU A 253 6.87 5.03 -6.75
CA LEU A 253 8.12 4.75 -6.06
C LEU A 253 9.05 3.86 -6.89
N ARG A 254 10.34 3.90 -6.58
CA ARG A 254 11.35 2.94 -7.07
C ARG A 254 11.49 1.73 -6.16
N GLU A 255 11.21 1.90 -4.89
CA GLU A 255 11.12 0.86 -3.86
C GLU A 255 9.77 1.01 -3.17
N PHE A 256 8.94 -0.03 -3.19
CA PHE A 256 7.56 0.01 -2.69
C PHE A 256 7.14 -1.34 -2.11
N TYR A 257 6.04 -1.35 -1.37
CA TYR A 257 5.47 -2.55 -0.80
C TYR A 257 4.32 -3.08 -1.64
N GLN A 258 4.34 -4.39 -1.88
CA GLN A 258 3.22 -5.13 -2.47
C GLN A 258 2.72 -6.21 -1.52
N ALA A 259 1.43 -6.51 -1.63
CA ALA A 259 0.80 -7.69 -1.04
C ALA A 259 0.12 -8.44 -2.19
N GLU A 260 0.70 -9.55 -2.60
CA GLU A 260 0.26 -10.31 -3.77
C GLU A 260 -0.32 -11.67 -3.37
N VAL A 261 -1.32 -12.10 -4.11
CA VAL A 261 -1.96 -13.40 -4.01
C VAL A 261 -1.96 -14.04 -5.39
N GLU A 262 -1.40 -15.24 -5.48
CA GLU A 262 -1.38 -16.07 -6.67
C GLU A 262 -2.23 -17.31 -6.43
N VAL A 263 -3.39 -17.34 -7.00
CA VAL A 263 -4.33 -18.46 -6.86
C VAL A 263 -4.06 -19.47 -7.95
N LEU A 264 -3.36 -20.55 -7.61
CA LEU A 264 -3.16 -21.65 -8.52
C LEU A 264 -4.42 -22.54 -8.52
N PHE A 265 -4.96 -22.85 -9.70
CA PHE A 265 -6.18 -23.64 -9.81
C PHE A 265 -6.18 -24.53 -11.04
N ASP A 266 -7.05 -25.54 -11.02
CA ASP A 266 -7.32 -26.42 -12.15
C ASP A 266 -8.36 -25.75 -13.06
N PRO A 267 -8.03 -25.39 -14.32
CA PRO A 267 -8.94 -24.68 -15.20
C PRO A 267 -10.19 -25.52 -15.63
N GLU A 268 -10.16 -26.83 -15.41
CA GLU A 268 -11.30 -27.70 -15.69
C GLU A 268 -12.21 -27.93 -14.47
N GLU A 269 -11.88 -27.33 -13.32
CA GLU A 269 -12.67 -27.42 -12.10
C GLU A 269 -13.23 -26.07 -11.67
N ASP A 270 -14.51 -26.06 -11.33
CA ASP A 270 -15.14 -24.90 -10.72
C ASP A 270 -14.67 -24.68 -9.29
N LEU A 271 -14.76 -23.42 -8.84
CA LEU A 271 -14.59 -23.07 -7.44
C LEU A 271 -15.61 -23.83 -6.58
N ASP A 272 -15.14 -24.42 -5.46
CA ASP A 272 -15.98 -25.17 -4.55
C ASP A 272 -17.13 -24.32 -3.97
N GLU A 273 -18.31 -24.94 -3.80
CA GLU A 273 -19.52 -24.25 -3.35
C GLU A 273 -19.39 -23.66 -1.94
N ARG A 274 -18.59 -24.25 -1.06
CA ARG A 274 -18.38 -23.71 0.31
C ARG A 274 -17.67 -22.37 0.25
N ARG A 275 -16.65 -22.25 -0.60
CA ARG A 275 -15.91 -21.01 -0.80
C ARG A 275 -16.79 -19.99 -1.51
N TRP A 276 -17.44 -20.39 -2.62
CA TRP A 276 -18.34 -19.55 -3.39
C TRP A 276 -19.45 -18.89 -2.56
N ASN A 277 -20.13 -19.69 -1.71
CA ASN A 277 -21.24 -19.22 -0.90
C ASN A 277 -20.87 -18.13 0.12
N LYS A 278 -19.57 -17.90 0.40
CA LYS A 278 -19.12 -16.82 1.29
C LYS A 278 -19.30 -15.44 0.65
N LEU A 279 -19.15 -15.32 -0.68
CA LEU A 279 -19.04 -14.03 -1.38
C LEU A 279 -19.92 -13.89 -2.62
N LYS A 280 -20.66 -14.93 -3.04
CA LYS A 280 -21.51 -14.86 -4.24
C LYS A 280 -22.53 -13.72 -4.22
N GLY A 281 -23.00 -13.33 -3.05
CA GLY A 281 -23.95 -12.22 -2.85
C GLY A 281 -23.28 -10.85 -2.70
N GLN A 282 -21.94 -10.76 -2.68
CA GLN A 282 -21.25 -9.47 -2.63
C GLN A 282 -21.55 -8.68 -3.90
N VAL A 283 -22.03 -7.46 -3.75
CA VAL A 283 -22.32 -6.60 -4.90
C VAL A 283 -21.04 -5.95 -5.39
N LEU A 284 -20.66 -6.28 -6.61
CA LEU A 284 -19.53 -5.71 -7.34
C LEU A 284 -19.93 -4.40 -8.02
N ARG A 285 -18.99 -3.50 -8.15
CA ARG A 285 -19.12 -2.24 -8.91
C ARG A 285 -18.25 -2.31 -10.15
N LEU A 286 -18.78 -2.93 -11.19
CA LEU A 286 -18.07 -3.21 -12.44
C LEU A 286 -18.13 -2.02 -13.40
N SER A 287 -17.01 -1.72 -14.05
CA SER A 287 -16.91 -0.76 -15.15
C SER A 287 -16.24 -1.44 -16.34
N GLN A 288 -17.03 -1.69 -17.41
CA GLN A 288 -16.56 -2.37 -18.61
C GLN A 288 -15.88 -1.40 -19.61
N ASP A 289 -16.27 -0.14 -19.57
CA ASP A 289 -15.86 0.91 -20.51
C ASP A 289 -15.01 2.01 -19.84
N GLY A 290 -14.78 1.91 -18.53
CA GLY A 290 -14.08 2.94 -17.74
C GLY A 290 -14.94 4.15 -17.39
N GLU A 291 -16.16 4.27 -17.89
CA GLU A 291 -17.07 5.41 -17.67
C GLU A 291 -18.26 5.04 -16.80
N SER A 292 -19.03 4.03 -17.20
CA SER A 292 -20.23 3.57 -16.50
C SER A 292 -19.89 2.56 -15.40
N ILE A 293 -20.70 2.54 -14.33
CA ILE A 293 -20.59 1.56 -13.26
C ILE A 293 -21.90 0.77 -13.15
N THR A 294 -21.79 -0.54 -13.27
CA THR A 294 -22.89 -1.48 -13.08
C THR A 294 -22.73 -2.16 -11.73
N GLU A 295 -23.78 -2.17 -10.92
CA GLU A 295 -23.82 -2.86 -9.62
C GLU A 295 -24.56 -4.17 -9.76
N VAL A 296 -23.87 -5.29 -9.60
CA VAL A 296 -24.41 -6.65 -9.68
C VAL A 296 -23.76 -7.54 -8.63
N SER A 297 -24.45 -8.58 -8.16
CA SER A 297 -23.83 -9.56 -7.29
C SER A 297 -22.72 -10.34 -8.04
N ALA A 298 -21.75 -10.89 -7.31
CA ALA A 298 -20.73 -11.73 -7.92
C ALA A 298 -21.33 -12.93 -8.67
N GLU A 299 -22.46 -13.45 -8.17
CA GLU A 299 -23.20 -14.55 -8.83
C GLU A 299 -23.82 -14.12 -10.16
N GLU A 300 -24.49 -12.97 -10.20
CA GLU A 300 -25.06 -12.40 -11.43
C GLU A 300 -23.95 -12.06 -12.42
N ALA A 301 -22.86 -11.40 -11.95
CA ALA A 301 -21.72 -11.04 -12.79
C ALA A 301 -21.12 -12.25 -13.53
N TRP A 302 -20.97 -13.37 -12.82
CA TRP A 302 -20.49 -14.60 -13.42
C TRP A 302 -21.53 -15.25 -14.35
N ARG A 303 -22.80 -15.38 -13.92
CA ARG A 303 -23.87 -16.04 -14.71
C ARG A 303 -24.19 -15.29 -15.99
N GLU A 304 -24.13 -13.97 -15.98
CA GLU A 304 -24.39 -13.14 -17.16
C GLU A 304 -23.14 -12.96 -18.05
N GLY A 305 -22.00 -13.55 -17.65
CA GLY A 305 -20.76 -13.49 -18.43
C GLY A 305 -20.05 -12.13 -18.39
N LEU A 306 -20.43 -11.24 -17.46
CA LEU A 306 -19.72 -9.97 -17.23
C LEU A 306 -18.32 -10.23 -16.68
N VAL A 307 -18.18 -11.27 -15.83
CA VAL A 307 -16.92 -11.82 -15.35
C VAL A 307 -16.84 -13.28 -15.83
N PRO A 308 -15.84 -13.64 -16.66
CA PRO A 308 -15.83 -14.92 -17.37
C PRO A 308 -15.75 -16.16 -16.47
N LEU A 309 -14.95 -16.10 -15.39
CA LEU A 309 -14.71 -17.23 -14.51
C LEU A 309 -15.30 -17.02 -13.11
N LYS A 310 -15.88 -18.09 -12.57
CA LYS A 310 -16.41 -18.10 -11.19
C LYS A 310 -15.35 -17.73 -10.14
N ILE A 311 -14.12 -18.19 -10.35
CA ILE A 311 -12.98 -17.88 -9.49
C ILE A 311 -12.60 -16.39 -9.54
N GLU A 312 -12.65 -15.77 -10.71
CA GLU A 312 -12.43 -14.32 -10.85
C GLU A 312 -13.49 -13.54 -10.07
N ALA A 313 -14.79 -13.85 -10.29
CA ALA A 313 -15.87 -13.17 -9.58
C ALA A 313 -15.73 -13.27 -8.06
N TYR A 314 -15.25 -14.41 -7.55
CA TYR A 314 -15.01 -14.61 -6.13
C TYR A 314 -13.89 -13.71 -5.60
N TYR A 315 -12.73 -13.66 -6.29
CA TYR A 315 -11.59 -12.88 -5.81
C TYR A 315 -11.76 -11.37 -6.04
N LEU A 316 -12.48 -10.96 -7.08
CA LEU A 316 -12.92 -9.56 -7.24
C LEU A 316 -13.85 -9.14 -6.08
N ALA A 317 -14.76 -10.02 -5.67
CA ALA A 317 -15.62 -9.78 -4.51
C ALA A 317 -14.82 -9.71 -3.19
N LEU A 318 -13.85 -10.59 -3.01
CA LEU A 318 -13.00 -10.61 -1.83
C LEU A 318 -12.20 -9.31 -1.67
N ILE A 319 -11.57 -8.86 -2.75
CA ILE A 319 -10.71 -7.67 -2.67
C ILE A 319 -11.53 -6.37 -2.54
N GLN A 320 -12.68 -6.25 -3.22
CA GLN A 320 -13.57 -5.10 -3.03
C GLN A 320 -14.08 -5.05 -1.58
N LYS A 321 -14.55 -6.18 -1.04
CA LYS A 321 -14.99 -6.28 0.36
C LYS A 321 -13.89 -5.90 1.35
N PHE A 322 -12.64 -6.26 1.07
CA PHE A 322 -11.50 -5.85 1.91
C PHE A 322 -11.39 -4.33 2.00
N TYR A 323 -11.42 -3.61 0.88
CA TYR A 323 -11.33 -2.14 0.88
C TYR A 323 -12.52 -1.48 1.55
N GLU A 324 -13.73 -2.00 1.36
CA GLU A 324 -14.92 -1.55 2.10
C GLU A 324 -14.74 -1.73 3.63
N THR A 325 -14.20 -2.88 4.05
CA THR A 325 -13.96 -3.20 5.47
C THR A 325 -12.95 -2.29 6.14
N ILE A 326 -11.90 -1.89 5.42
CA ILE A 326 -10.87 -0.98 5.94
C ILE A 326 -11.27 0.51 5.88
N GLY A 327 -12.52 0.83 5.50
CA GLY A 327 -13.08 2.17 5.60
C GLY A 327 -13.01 3.00 4.32
N ILE A 328 -12.83 2.38 3.15
CA ILE A 328 -13.02 3.07 1.88
C ILE A 328 -14.51 3.03 1.51
N ASP A 329 -15.08 4.21 1.25
CA ASP A 329 -16.48 4.33 0.83
C ASP A 329 -16.70 3.53 -0.47
N ARG A 330 -17.64 2.59 -0.44
CA ARG A 330 -18.01 1.76 -1.57
C ARG A 330 -18.30 2.58 -2.83
N SER A 331 -18.95 3.75 -2.69
CA SER A 331 -19.27 4.64 -3.82
C SER A 331 -18.02 5.16 -4.55
N LYS A 332 -16.86 5.09 -3.91
CA LYS A 332 -15.56 5.51 -4.43
C LYS A 332 -14.71 4.37 -4.99
N ILE A 333 -15.21 3.13 -4.96
CA ILE A 333 -14.54 1.95 -5.49
C ILE A 333 -15.16 1.57 -6.82
N ARG A 334 -14.35 1.12 -7.78
CA ARG A 334 -14.81 0.40 -8.98
C ARG A 334 -13.82 -0.70 -9.36
N LEU A 335 -14.33 -1.71 -10.05
CA LEU A 335 -13.57 -2.76 -10.71
C LEU A 335 -13.62 -2.47 -12.22
N ARG A 336 -12.53 -1.94 -12.78
CA ARG A 336 -12.45 -1.58 -14.19
C ARG A 336 -11.85 -2.72 -15.00
N ARG A 337 -12.54 -3.16 -16.02
CA ARG A 337 -12.01 -4.13 -17.00
C ARG A 337 -11.04 -3.42 -17.94
N LEU A 338 -9.85 -4.00 -18.13
CA LEU A 338 -8.87 -3.48 -19.07
C LEU A 338 -9.11 -3.99 -20.48
N GLY A 339 -8.95 -3.11 -21.48
CA GLY A 339 -8.98 -3.47 -22.88
C GLY A 339 -7.75 -4.24 -23.33
N GLU A 340 -7.80 -4.80 -24.54
CA GLU A 340 -6.69 -5.59 -25.13
C GLU A 340 -5.37 -4.79 -25.23
N ASP A 341 -5.46 -3.48 -25.44
CA ASP A 341 -4.29 -2.59 -25.58
C ASP A 341 -3.75 -2.10 -24.24
N GLU A 342 -4.49 -2.31 -23.14
CA GLU A 342 -4.12 -1.86 -21.79
C GLU A 342 -3.63 -3.00 -20.89
N LYS A 343 -4.13 -4.22 -21.11
CA LYS A 343 -3.82 -5.36 -20.24
C LYS A 343 -2.35 -5.79 -20.36
N PRO A 344 -1.74 -6.29 -19.28
CA PRO A 344 -0.38 -6.83 -19.31
C PRO A 344 -0.24 -7.97 -20.32
N PHE A 345 0.96 -8.13 -20.87
CA PHE A 345 1.25 -9.12 -21.94
C PHE A 345 1.02 -10.57 -21.51
N TYR A 346 1.07 -10.84 -20.20
CA TYR A 346 0.88 -12.16 -19.61
C TYR A 346 -0.58 -12.47 -19.22
N ALA A 347 -1.45 -11.47 -19.23
CA ALA A 347 -2.84 -11.63 -18.79
C ALA A 347 -3.77 -12.01 -19.95
N ARG A 348 -4.62 -13.00 -19.72
CA ARG A 348 -5.74 -13.35 -20.61
C ARG A 348 -6.92 -12.43 -20.37
N GLU A 349 -7.19 -12.10 -19.11
CA GLU A 349 -8.21 -11.18 -18.63
C GLU A 349 -7.61 -10.29 -17.53
N SER A 350 -8.01 -9.04 -17.45
CA SER A 350 -7.44 -8.09 -16.47
C SER A 350 -8.49 -7.11 -15.98
N TRP A 351 -8.51 -6.91 -14.66
CA TRP A 351 -9.33 -5.95 -13.96
C TRP A 351 -8.47 -5.14 -13.00
N ASP A 352 -8.77 -3.85 -12.86
CA ASP A 352 -8.19 -3.01 -11.83
C ASP A 352 -9.23 -2.67 -10.77
N LEU A 353 -8.92 -2.94 -9.49
CA LEU A 353 -9.64 -2.27 -8.42
C LEU A 353 -9.08 -0.86 -8.30
N GLU A 354 -9.92 0.11 -8.66
CA GLU A 354 -9.60 1.52 -8.62
C GLU A 354 -10.41 2.24 -7.54
N VAL A 355 -9.80 3.26 -6.93
CA VAL A 355 -10.45 4.13 -5.96
C VAL A 355 -10.40 5.57 -6.44
N GLN A 356 -11.53 6.26 -6.35
CA GLN A 356 -11.65 7.67 -6.71
C GLN A 356 -10.94 8.53 -5.67
N THR A 357 -9.93 9.27 -6.10
CA THR A 357 -9.16 10.23 -5.29
C THR A 357 -9.32 11.64 -5.84
N SER A 358 -8.73 12.62 -5.16
CA SER A 358 -8.60 13.99 -5.69
C SER A 358 -7.79 14.07 -6.99
N LEU A 359 -6.94 13.08 -7.25
CA LEU A 359 -6.13 12.96 -8.48
C LEU A 359 -6.82 12.17 -9.60
N GLY A 360 -8.05 11.75 -9.41
CA GLY A 360 -8.81 10.87 -10.30
C GLY A 360 -8.87 9.42 -9.80
N TRP A 361 -9.22 8.50 -10.70
CA TRP A 361 -9.23 7.08 -10.39
C TRP A 361 -7.80 6.55 -10.26
N LEU A 362 -7.51 5.92 -9.13
CA LEU A 362 -6.20 5.35 -8.82
C LEU A 362 -6.32 3.84 -8.66
N GLU A 363 -5.58 3.10 -9.47
CA GLU A 363 -5.41 1.66 -9.35
C GLU A 363 -4.72 1.32 -8.03
N LEU A 364 -5.35 0.46 -7.22
CA LEU A 364 -4.79 -0.08 -5.98
C LEU A 364 -4.45 -1.57 -6.09
N VAL A 365 -5.23 -2.33 -6.88
CA VAL A 365 -5.02 -3.76 -7.06
C VAL A 365 -5.23 -4.11 -8.52
N ALA A 366 -4.21 -4.70 -9.16
CA ALA A 366 -4.36 -5.39 -10.42
C ALA A 366 -4.87 -6.81 -10.16
N CYS A 367 -5.90 -7.25 -10.90
CA CYS A 367 -6.53 -8.54 -10.78
C CYS A 367 -6.45 -9.24 -12.14
N ASN A 368 -5.51 -10.18 -12.31
CA ASN A 368 -5.17 -10.72 -13.61
C ASN A 368 -5.40 -12.24 -13.69
N TYR A 369 -6.14 -12.68 -14.69
CA TYR A 369 -6.11 -14.08 -15.08
C TYR A 369 -4.92 -14.33 -16.00
N ARG A 370 -3.87 -14.94 -15.47
CA ARG A 370 -2.57 -15.18 -16.14
C ARG A 370 -2.55 -16.50 -16.94
N GLY A 371 -3.56 -17.37 -16.75
CA GLY A 371 -3.55 -18.72 -17.33
C GLY A 371 -2.35 -19.51 -16.80
N ASP A 372 -1.69 -20.25 -17.66
CA ASP A 372 -0.50 -21.07 -17.36
C ASP A 372 0.82 -20.37 -17.72
N TYR A 373 0.78 -19.07 -18.05
CA TYR A 373 1.92 -18.31 -18.57
C TYR A 373 3.20 -18.47 -17.74
N ASP A 374 3.11 -18.20 -16.44
CA ASP A 374 4.28 -18.19 -15.55
C ASP A 374 4.88 -19.59 -15.37
N LEU A 375 4.05 -20.58 -15.02
CA LEU A 375 4.55 -21.94 -14.81
C LEU A 375 5.10 -22.55 -16.09
N SER A 376 4.46 -22.32 -17.24
CA SER A 376 4.99 -22.75 -18.55
C SER A 376 6.30 -22.05 -18.90
N GLY A 377 6.43 -20.75 -18.60
CA GLY A 377 7.68 -20.00 -18.74
C GLY A 377 8.81 -20.56 -17.89
N HIS A 378 8.55 -20.81 -16.61
CA HIS A 378 9.52 -21.39 -15.69
C HIS A 378 9.90 -22.82 -16.07
N MET A 379 8.96 -23.66 -16.52
CA MET A 379 9.26 -24.99 -17.04
C MET A 379 10.19 -24.93 -18.25
N ARG A 380 9.92 -24.02 -19.19
CA ARG A 380 10.73 -23.86 -20.41
C ARG A 380 12.18 -23.47 -20.11
N VAL A 381 12.40 -22.54 -19.18
CA VAL A 381 13.74 -22.02 -18.88
C VAL A 381 14.49 -22.95 -17.93
N SER A 382 13.83 -23.48 -16.89
CA SER A 382 14.49 -24.33 -15.89
C SER A 382 14.63 -25.80 -16.30
N GLY A 383 13.84 -26.27 -17.28
CA GLY A 383 13.73 -27.69 -17.62
C GLY A 383 13.05 -28.55 -16.54
N LYS A 384 12.45 -27.94 -15.52
CA LYS A 384 11.79 -28.65 -14.41
C LYS A 384 10.29 -28.81 -14.68
N ASP A 385 9.75 -29.97 -14.30
CA ASP A 385 8.32 -30.23 -14.38
C ASP A 385 7.59 -29.57 -13.19
N LEU A 386 6.78 -28.56 -13.48
CA LEU A 386 5.96 -27.82 -12.52
C LEU A 386 4.47 -28.22 -12.59
N THR A 387 4.13 -29.35 -13.20
CA THR A 387 2.76 -29.85 -13.24
C THR A 387 2.32 -30.37 -11.87
N ALA A 388 1.01 -30.35 -11.66
CA ALA A 388 0.36 -30.91 -10.48
C ALA A 388 -0.55 -32.07 -10.86
N PHE A 389 -1.07 -32.76 -9.84
CA PHE A 389 -2.07 -33.81 -10.00
C PHE A 389 -3.35 -33.39 -9.25
N ASN A 390 -4.49 -33.51 -9.92
CA ASN A 390 -5.78 -33.33 -9.32
C ASN A 390 -6.72 -34.43 -9.79
N ARG A 391 -7.33 -35.17 -8.86
CA ARG A 391 -8.23 -36.30 -9.15
C ARG A 391 -7.69 -37.29 -10.18
N GLY A 392 -6.40 -37.58 -10.12
CA GLY A 392 -5.72 -38.51 -11.01
C GLY A 392 -5.32 -37.94 -12.38
N ARG A 393 -5.65 -36.69 -12.67
CA ARG A 393 -5.26 -35.96 -13.88
C ARG A 393 -4.02 -35.11 -13.63
N LYS A 394 -3.04 -35.17 -14.56
CA LYS A 394 -1.88 -34.30 -14.58
C LYS A 394 -2.21 -33.03 -15.36
N PHE A 395 -1.89 -31.84 -14.82
CA PHE A 395 -2.16 -30.56 -15.46
C PHE A 395 -1.15 -29.49 -15.07
N VAL A 396 -1.05 -28.40 -15.83
CA VAL A 396 -0.35 -27.20 -15.45
C VAL A 396 -1.37 -26.27 -14.77
N PRO A 397 -1.18 -25.90 -13.50
CA PRO A 397 -2.10 -24.97 -12.85
C PRO A 397 -2.17 -23.63 -13.57
N HIS A 398 -3.39 -23.10 -13.68
CA HIS A 398 -3.59 -21.71 -14.07
C HIS A 398 -3.51 -20.80 -12.85
N VAL A 399 -3.27 -19.54 -13.09
CA VAL A 399 -3.07 -18.53 -12.04
C VAL A 399 -4.08 -17.39 -12.19
N PHE A 400 -4.71 -17.02 -11.07
CA PHE A 400 -5.42 -15.76 -10.91
C PHE A 400 -4.71 -14.92 -9.86
N GLU A 401 -4.27 -13.72 -10.24
CA GLU A 401 -3.45 -12.80 -9.45
C GLU A 401 -4.30 -11.69 -8.82
N LEU A 402 -3.93 -11.33 -7.57
CA LEU A 402 -4.30 -10.06 -6.95
C LEU A 402 -3.01 -9.34 -6.54
N SER A 403 -2.59 -8.33 -7.29
CA SER A 403 -1.38 -7.54 -7.01
C SER A 403 -1.75 -6.20 -6.40
N MET A 404 -1.58 -6.08 -5.07
CA MET A 404 -1.96 -4.90 -4.30
C MET A 404 -0.77 -3.98 -4.05
N GLY A 405 -0.88 -2.71 -4.44
CA GLY A 405 0.05 -1.64 -4.06
C GLY A 405 -0.24 -1.12 -2.65
N VAL A 406 0.56 -1.52 -1.67
CA VAL A 406 0.34 -1.14 -0.27
C VAL A 406 0.56 0.35 -0.05
N ASP A 407 1.61 0.94 -0.63
CA ASP A 407 1.91 2.36 -0.49
C ASP A 407 0.79 3.25 -1.03
N ARG A 408 0.25 2.92 -2.21
CA ARG A 408 -0.92 3.61 -2.79
C ARG A 408 -2.15 3.48 -1.89
N SER A 409 -2.39 2.29 -1.33
CA SER A 409 -3.49 2.03 -0.40
C SER A 409 -3.38 2.86 0.87
N LEU A 410 -2.18 3.03 1.42
CA LEU A 410 -1.94 3.89 2.58
C LEU A 410 -2.17 5.37 2.28
N TYR A 411 -1.74 5.85 1.10
CA TYR A 411 -2.06 7.20 0.64
C TYR A 411 -3.58 7.42 0.56
N VAL A 412 -4.30 6.49 -0.08
CA VAL A 412 -5.77 6.58 -0.20
C VAL A 412 -6.45 6.56 1.16
N LEU A 413 -6.00 5.72 2.10
CA LEU A 413 -6.51 5.72 3.47
C LEU A 413 -6.32 7.08 4.15
N LEU A 414 -5.17 7.73 3.98
CA LEU A 414 -4.96 9.07 4.53
C LEU A 414 -5.87 10.10 3.85
N GLU A 415 -5.98 10.09 2.52
CA GLU A 415 -6.79 11.06 1.78
C GLU A 415 -8.29 10.94 2.12
N HIS A 416 -8.82 9.72 2.12
CA HIS A 416 -10.26 9.49 2.36
C HIS A 416 -10.69 9.76 3.80
N ASN A 417 -9.77 9.62 4.76
CA ASN A 417 -10.09 9.74 6.17
C ASN A 417 -9.64 11.08 6.78
N LEU A 418 -8.87 11.91 6.06
CA LEU A 418 -8.52 13.25 6.52
C LEU A 418 -9.67 14.21 6.27
N VAL A 419 -10.42 14.53 7.32
CA VAL A 419 -11.56 15.42 7.24
C VAL A 419 -11.32 16.72 8.01
N ARG A 420 -12.01 17.79 7.58
CA ARG A 420 -11.98 19.09 8.23
C ARG A 420 -13.34 19.39 8.85
N GLU A 421 -13.40 19.49 10.17
CA GLU A 421 -14.60 19.83 10.94
C GLU A 421 -14.44 21.23 11.55
N GLY A 422 -14.84 22.26 10.84
CA GLY A 422 -14.60 23.65 11.24
C GLY A 422 -13.09 23.97 11.29
N ARG A 423 -12.57 24.25 12.50
CA ARG A 423 -11.12 24.49 12.72
C ARG A 423 -10.32 23.23 13.01
N ARG A 424 -10.98 22.09 13.19
CA ARG A 424 -10.40 20.82 13.58
C ARG A 424 -10.07 19.99 12.33
N LYS A 425 -8.83 19.55 12.19
CA LYS A 425 -8.43 18.49 11.24
C LYS A 425 -8.49 17.16 11.98
N VAL A 426 -9.14 16.17 11.41
CA VAL A 426 -9.31 14.85 12.02
C VAL A 426 -9.01 13.77 11.01
N LEU A 427 -8.11 12.86 11.36
CA LEU A 427 -7.86 11.65 10.58
C LEU A 427 -8.74 10.51 11.10
N LYS A 428 -9.89 10.28 10.43
CA LYS A 428 -10.95 9.35 10.86
C LYS A 428 -10.70 7.89 10.42
N LEU A 429 -9.47 7.42 10.57
CA LEU A 429 -9.18 6.00 10.35
C LEU A 429 -10.05 5.10 11.24
N PRO A 430 -10.50 3.93 10.74
CA PRO A 430 -11.09 2.91 11.59
C PRO A 430 -10.21 2.64 12.82
N PRO A 431 -10.77 2.51 14.02
CA PRO A 431 -9.98 2.40 15.25
C PRO A 431 -8.93 1.28 15.23
N PHE A 432 -9.21 0.16 14.58
CA PHE A 432 -8.28 -0.96 14.43
C PHE A 432 -7.09 -0.69 13.49
N LEU A 433 -7.17 0.36 12.65
CA LEU A 433 -6.09 0.80 11.77
C LEU A 433 -5.29 1.98 12.34
N ALA A 434 -5.74 2.57 13.44
CA ALA A 434 -5.08 3.75 14.01
C ALA A 434 -3.61 3.46 14.35
N PRO A 435 -2.67 4.31 13.91
CA PRO A 435 -1.23 4.14 14.19
C PRO A 435 -0.91 4.26 15.68
N VAL A 436 -1.66 5.08 16.39
CA VAL A 436 -1.68 5.18 17.85
C VAL A 436 -3.11 4.88 18.29
N GLN A 437 -3.27 3.90 19.15
CA GLN A 437 -4.58 3.37 19.54
C GLN A 437 -5.22 4.14 20.70
N VAL A 438 -4.38 4.66 21.60
CA VAL A 438 -4.83 5.37 22.79
C VAL A 438 -3.82 6.42 23.22
N ALA A 439 -4.32 7.57 23.66
CA ALA A 439 -3.49 8.58 24.32
C ALA A 439 -3.89 8.73 25.79
N VAL A 440 -2.92 8.85 26.69
CA VAL A 440 -3.15 9.11 28.12
C VAL A 440 -2.73 10.52 28.44
N LEU A 441 -3.64 11.29 29.05
CA LEU A 441 -3.50 12.73 29.25
C LEU A 441 -3.81 13.08 30.71
N PRO A 442 -2.89 13.66 31.49
CA PRO A 442 -3.27 14.34 32.72
C PRO A 442 -4.08 15.60 32.37
N LEU A 443 -5.16 15.89 33.09
CA LEU A 443 -5.96 17.09 32.84
C LEU A 443 -5.11 18.37 32.94
N VAL A 444 -4.27 18.43 33.96
CA VAL A 444 -3.24 19.47 34.19
C VAL A 444 -1.97 18.82 34.69
N ASP A 445 -0.83 19.51 34.52
CA ASP A 445 0.50 19.03 34.90
C ASP A 445 0.86 19.41 36.36
N ARG A 446 0.02 18.95 37.30
CA ARG A 446 0.21 19.15 38.75
C ARG A 446 -0.73 18.27 39.58
N ASP A 447 -0.61 18.37 40.89
CA ASP A 447 -1.52 17.82 41.91
C ASP A 447 -1.62 16.27 41.86
N GLY A 448 -0.56 15.58 41.46
CA GLY A 448 -0.54 14.09 41.40
C GLY A 448 -1.17 13.50 40.14
N LEU A 449 -1.73 14.34 39.24
CA LEU A 449 -2.33 13.86 37.99
C LEU A 449 -1.32 13.30 37.00
N PRO A 450 -0.13 13.90 36.80
CA PRO A 450 0.90 13.33 35.92
C PRO A 450 1.38 11.96 36.36
N GLU A 451 1.60 11.76 37.66
CA GLU A 451 2.03 10.51 38.25
C GLU A 451 0.98 9.42 38.00
N LYS A 452 -0.29 9.73 38.28
CA LYS A 452 -1.41 8.79 38.04
C LYS A 452 -1.60 8.49 36.55
N ALA A 453 -1.45 9.50 35.69
CA ALA A 453 -1.51 9.32 34.23
C ALA A 453 -0.35 8.45 33.73
N THR A 454 0.83 8.59 34.30
CA THR A 454 1.97 7.73 33.99
C THR A 454 1.71 6.28 34.37
N GLU A 455 1.11 6.02 35.54
CA GLU A 455 0.70 4.66 35.95
C GLU A 455 -0.28 4.03 34.92
N VAL A 456 -1.28 4.81 34.49
CA VAL A 456 -2.26 4.35 33.49
C VAL A 456 -1.58 4.12 32.13
N TYR A 457 -0.69 5.01 31.72
CA TYR A 457 0.07 4.86 30.48
C TYR A 457 0.95 3.60 30.50
N GLU A 458 1.74 3.39 31.55
CA GLU A 458 2.59 2.21 31.70
C GLU A 458 1.78 0.91 31.70
N MET A 459 0.58 0.93 32.27
CA MET A 459 -0.35 -0.18 32.21
C MET A 459 -0.83 -0.47 30.77
N LEU A 460 -1.15 0.57 30.00
CA LEU A 460 -1.76 0.42 28.66
C LEU A 460 -0.74 0.09 27.57
N ARG A 461 0.47 0.67 27.61
CA ARG A 461 1.49 0.50 26.57
C ARG A 461 2.01 -0.93 26.40
N VAL A 462 1.71 -1.81 27.35
CA VAL A 462 2.06 -3.25 27.27
C VAL A 462 1.23 -3.95 26.18
N ASP A 463 -0.03 -3.54 26.02
CA ASP A 463 -1.00 -4.23 25.16
C ASP A 463 -1.43 -3.39 23.95
N PHE A 464 -1.20 -2.06 23.98
CA PHE A 464 -1.68 -1.10 22.97
C PHE A 464 -0.56 -0.18 22.52
N ASP A 465 -0.64 0.30 21.27
CA ASP A 465 0.16 1.43 20.80
C ASP A 465 -0.34 2.71 21.47
N ALA A 466 0.24 3.02 22.62
CA ALA A 466 -0.16 4.12 23.49
C ALA A 466 0.84 5.27 23.44
N VAL A 467 0.35 6.51 23.64
CA VAL A 467 1.19 7.70 23.86
C VAL A 467 0.77 8.42 25.14
N TYR A 468 1.75 9.05 25.78
CA TYR A 468 1.52 9.95 26.91
C TYR A 468 1.75 11.39 26.44
N GLU A 469 0.81 12.29 26.77
CA GLU A 469 0.92 13.70 26.37
C GLU A 469 0.46 14.63 27.51
N ALA A 470 1.38 15.48 27.98
CA ALA A 470 1.14 16.42 29.08
C ALA A 470 1.37 17.89 28.70
N GLY A 471 2.02 18.15 27.55
CA GLY A 471 2.26 19.51 27.07
C GLY A 471 0.98 20.25 26.69
N ASP A 472 0.99 21.57 26.69
CA ASP A 472 -0.15 22.40 26.26
C ASP A 472 -1.49 22.21 27.02
N THR A 473 -2.53 22.92 26.61
CA THR A 473 -3.87 22.77 27.17
C THR A 473 -4.54 21.48 26.63
N ILE A 474 -5.43 20.90 27.43
CA ILE A 474 -6.13 19.66 27.06
C ILE A 474 -6.81 19.73 25.68
N GLY A 475 -7.39 20.89 25.34
CA GLY A 475 -8.04 21.11 24.04
C GLY A 475 -7.05 21.05 22.86
N LYS A 476 -5.86 21.64 23.00
CA LYS A 476 -4.82 21.57 21.96
C LYS A 476 -4.27 20.15 21.80
N ARG A 477 -4.09 19.43 22.91
CA ARG A 477 -3.68 18.02 22.89
C ARG A 477 -4.71 17.15 22.14
N TYR A 478 -6.00 17.31 22.39
CA TYR A 478 -7.04 16.62 21.63
C TYR A 478 -6.96 16.92 20.14
N HIS A 479 -6.81 18.20 19.74
CA HIS A 479 -6.68 18.56 18.33
C HIS A 479 -5.49 17.92 17.65
N MET A 480 -4.34 17.88 18.32
CA MET A 480 -3.12 17.23 17.82
C MET A 480 -3.32 15.71 17.65
N LEU A 481 -3.95 15.06 18.63
CA LEU A 481 -4.20 13.62 18.62
C LEU A 481 -5.28 13.24 17.59
N ASP A 482 -6.31 14.08 17.42
CA ASP A 482 -7.32 13.92 16.37
C ASP A 482 -6.68 13.97 14.96
N GLU A 483 -5.70 14.87 14.75
CA GLU A 483 -5.01 15.04 13.47
C GLU A 483 -4.15 13.83 13.08
N ILE A 484 -3.59 13.11 14.05
CA ILE A 484 -2.82 11.87 13.80
C ILE A 484 -3.66 10.60 13.90
N GLY A 485 -4.97 10.74 14.12
CA GLY A 485 -5.92 9.65 14.04
C GLY A 485 -6.06 8.81 15.31
N VAL A 486 -5.70 9.32 16.49
CA VAL A 486 -5.88 8.59 17.76
C VAL A 486 -7.38 8.45 18.08
N PRO A 487 -7.94 7.24 18.10
CA PRO A 487 -9.38 7.05 18.29
C PRO A 487 -9.85 7.33 19.71
N TYR A 488 -9.01 7.06 20.72
CA TYR A 488 -9.42 7.18 22.12
C TYR A 488 -8.38 7.94 22.94
N CYS A 489 -8.86 8.98 23.65
CA CYS A 489 -8.05 9.74 24.60
C CYS A 489 -8.54 9.47 26.03
N VAL A 490 -7.65 8.95 26.87
CA VAL A 490 -7.89 8.68 28.29
C VAL A 490 -7.40 9.87 29.11
N THR A 491 -8.31 10.59 29.75
CA THR A 491 -7.97 11.74 30.60
C THR A 491 -8.04 11.36 32.06
N VAL A 492 -6.92 11.60 32.76
CA VAL A 492 -6.78 11.47 34.21
C VAL A 492 -7.06 12.85 34.83
N ASP A 493 -8.06 12.94 35.67
CA ASP A 493 -8.54 14.18 36.31
C ASP A 493 -8.63 14.04 37.84
N TYR A 494 -9.11 15.08 38.54
CA TYR A 494 -9.20 15.06 39.99
C TYR A 494 -10.14 13.99 40.56
N GLN A 495 -11.18 13.60 39.81
CA GLN A 495 -12.07 12.51 40.21
C GLN A 495 -11.35 11.16 40.14
N THR A 496 -10.42 10.99 39.18
CA THR A 496 -9.58 9.79 39.06
C THR A 496 -8.82 9.48 40.36
N LEU A 497 -8.33 10.52 41.04
CA LEU A 497 -7.61 10.35 42.31
C LEU A 497 -8.51 9.90 43.46
N GLN A 498 -9.85 10.04 43.32
CA GLN A 498 -10.82 9.70 44.35
C GLN A 498 -11.42 8.31 44.19
N ASP A 499 -11.70 7.91 42.95
CA ASP A 499 -12.49 6.71 42.65
C ASP A 499 -11.87 5.75 41.61
N ASP A 500 -10.60 5.98 41.22
CA ASP A 500 -9.90 5.16 40.21
C ASP A 500 -10.66 5.02 38.89
N THR A 501 -11.40 6.05 38.46
CA THR A 501 -12.02 6.11 37.15
C THR A 501 -11.33 7.15 36.26
N VAL A 502 -11.36 6.95 34.95
CA VAL A 502 -10.83 7.88 33.94
C VAL A 502 -11.89 8.26 32.93
N THR A 503 -11.73 9.42 32.29
CA THR A 503 -12.61 9.81 31.19
C THR A 503 -12.01 9.36 29.87
N VAL A 504 -12.77 8.56 29.09
CA VAL A 504 -12.41 8.15 27.73
C VAL A 504 -13.17 9.00 26.74
N ARG A 505 -12.44 9.74 25.88
CA ARG A 505 -13.01 10.54 24.80
C ARG A 505 -12.86 9.80 23.47
N ASP A 506 -13.97 9.65 22.77
CA ASP A 506 -14.03 9.17 21.40
C ASP A 506 -13.73 10.30 20.41
N ARG A 507 -12.80 10.07 19.46
CA ARG A 507 -12.36 11.03 18.43
C ARG A 507 -13.50 11.45 17.51
N ASP A 508 -14.31 10.50 17.04
CA ASP A 508 -15.26 10.72 15.96
C ASP A 508 -16.52 11.42 16.44
N THR A 509 -17.01 11.05 17.61
CA THR A 509 -18.22 11.60 18.23
C THR A 509 -17.95 12.73 19.21
N THR A 510 -16.70 12.88 19.66
CA THR A 510 -16.26 13.77 20.75
C THR A 510 -16.94 13.48 22.12
N ARG A 511 -17.73 12.44 22.20
CA ARG A 511 -18.37 12.01 23.46
C ARG A 511 -17.33 11.49 24.44
N GLN A 512 -17.65 11.65 25.69
CA GLN A 512 -16.83 11.21 26.80
C GLN A 512 -17.64 10.30 27.71
N GLU A 513 -17.01 9.21 28.14
CA GLU A 513 -17.61 8.33 29.14
C GLU A 513 -16.60 8.00 30.23
N ARG A 514 -17.12 7.64 31.40
CA ARG A 514 -16.31 7.30 32.57
C ARG A 514 -16.11 5.79 32.65
N VAL A 515 -14.85 5.37 32.79
CA VAL A 515 -14.45 3.95 32.82
C VAL A 515 -13.52 3.74 34.03
N THR A 516 -13.67 2.63 34.76
CA THR A 516 -12.73 2.27 35.83
C THR A 516 -11.36 1.91 35.23
N ILE A 517 -10.27 2.28 35.90
CA ILE A 517 -8.92 1.92 35.46
C ILE A 517 -8.77 0.40 35.31
N SER A 518 -9.36 -0.37 36.22
CA SER A 518 -9.35 -1.83 36.16
C SER A 518 -10.10 -2.42 34.94
N GLY A 519 -11.13 -1.74 34.46
CA GLY A 519 -11.91 -2.15 33.28
C GLY A 519 -11.39 -1.62 31.94
N LEU A 520 -10.44 -0.66 31.97
CA LEU A 520 -10.03 0.10 30.81
C LEU A 520 -9.39 -0.75 29.69
N LYS A 521 -8.54 -1.72 30.03
CA LYS A 521 -7.95 -2.64 29.04
C LYS A 521 -9.01 -3.45 28.30
N ALA A 522 -9.99 -3.99 28.99
CA ALA A 522 -11.07 -4.77 28.39
C ALA A 522 -11.96 -3.88 27.49
N TRP A 523 -12.22 -2.65 27.92
CA TRP A 523 -12.96 -1.66 27.15
C TRP A 523 -12.25 -1.32 25.84
N LEU A 524 -10.94 -0.97 25.91
CA LEU A 524 -10.11 -0.65 24.74
C LEU A 524 -9.98 -1.85 23.80
N ALA A 525 -9.74 -3.05 24.31
CA ALA A 525 -9.63 -4.26 23.49
C ALA A 525 -10.90 -4.51 22.66
N LYS A 526 -12.07 -4.24 23.24
CA LYS A 526 -13.36 -4.32 22.52
C LYS A 526 -13.50 -3.20 21.49
N ALA A 527 -13.19 -1.96 21.85
CA ALA A 527 -13.36 -0.78 21.01
C ALA A 527 -12.38 -0.75 19.81
N LEU A 528 -11.18 -1.34 19.97
CA LEU A 528 -10.13 -1.43 18.96
C LEU A 528 -10.15 -2.74 18.17
N ALA A 529 -11.09 -3.64 18.48
CA ALA A 529 -11.17 -4.95 17.83
C ALA A 529 -11.40 -4.81 16.32
N PHE A 530 -10.74 -5.66 15.56
CA PHE A 530 -11.07 -5.84 14.15
C PHE A 530 -12.54 -6.27 13.99
N PRO A 531 -13.32 -5.68 13.08
CA PRO A 531 -14.68 -6.12 12.82
C PRO A 531 -14.73 -7.62 12.50
N GLU A 532 -15.82 -8.28 12.90
CA GLU A 532 -16.03 -9.66 12.48
C GLU A 532 -16.23 -9.73 10.97
N VAL A 533 -15.64 -10.75 10.36
CA VAL A 533 -15.85 -11.04 8.94
C VAL A 533 -17.24 -11.68 8.80
N ARG A 534 -18.24 -10.87 8.42
CA ARG A 534 -19.59 -11.33 8.13
C ARG A 534 -19.75 -11.70 6.66
#